data_d6be0889bf0136e1a3e505cf4e579648
#
_entry.id   d6be0889bf0136e1a3e505cf4e579648
#
_cell.length_a   1.000
_cell.length_b   1.000
_cell.length_c   1.000
_cell.angle_alpha   90.00
_cell.angle_beta   90.00
_cell.angle_gamma   90.00
#
_symmetry.space_group_name_H-M   'P 1'
#
loop_
_entity.id
_entity.type
_entity.pdbx_description
1 polymer ?
#
loop_
_entity_poly.entity_id
_entity_poly.type
_entity_poly.pdbx_seq_one_letter_code
_entity_poly.pdbx_strand_id
1 'polypeptide(L)'
;MIVRHRLLKELVKLWNNNELVDKIDRLPIELSPKRSKHAGRCCVHKERAVWKYKSLPLLGLDMEDETDELTPLSEYAARALDRAENGRPKDNIMCVIDEACSACVQINYEITNLCRGCTARSCQVNCPKKAVHVKESGQAWIDHDECISCGICHKSCPYHAIVYIPVPCEEACPVKAISKDEKGIEHIDESKCIYCGKCLNACPFGAIFEISQVFDVLHRIRKGEQVVAIVAPSILGQFKTTIEQVYGALKQVGFTDVIEVAQGAMDTVSNEAHELIEKLEEGQKFMTTSCCPSYIELVNKHIPAMKPYVSGTGSPMYYAARIAKEKYPDAKVVFIGPCVAKRKEAQRDEAVDFIMTFEEMASVFAGLDIQMEQAKPYSMSFTSVREAHGFAQASGVMGAVKAYLKEEADKINAVQVANLDKKAIGSLRAYAKTGKAPGQFIEVMACEGGCITGPCAHNEIAAGKRQLTQELAKREETY
;
A
#
# COMPACT_ATOMS: atom_id res chain seq x y z
N MET A 1 -9.61 1.09 -5.18
CA MET A 1 -10.54 0.89 -4.04
C MET A 1 -11.86 0.24 -4.45
N ILE A 2 -12.86 0.92 -5.03
CA ILE A 2 -14.21 0.37 -5.30
C ILE A 2 -14.20 -0.96 -6.08
N VAL A 3 -13.35 -1.08 -7.09
CA VAL A 3 -13.29 -2.27 -7.98
C VAL A 3 -12.75 -3.49 -7.23
N ARG A 4 -11.65 -3.35 -6.49
CA ARG A 4 -11.05 -4.44 -5.70
C ARG A 4 -12.02 -4.92 -4.61
N HIS A 5 -12.56 -3.97 -3.84
CA HIS A 5 -13.53 -4.27 -2.79
C HIS A 5 -14.75 -5.03 -3.33
N ARG A 6 -15.35 -4.55 -4.43
CA ARG A 6 -16.52 -5.21 -5.05
C ARG A 6 -16.21 -6.64 -5.49
N LEU A 7 -15.08 -6.84 -6.15
CA LEU A 7 -14.71 -8.16 -6.67
C LEU A 7 -14.38 -9.13 -5.52
N LEU A 8 -13.56 -8.72 -4.57
CA LEU A 8 -13.20 -9.56 -3.42
C LEU A 8 -14.42 -9.93 -2.57
N LYS A 9 -15.37 -8.99 -2.36
CA LYS A 9 -16.64 -9.27 -1.70
C LYS A 9 -17.38 -10.42 -2.36
N GLU A 10 -17.56 -10.39 -3.70
CA GLU A 10 -18.28 -11.44 -4.41
C GLU A 10 -17.51 -12.78 -4.37
N LEU A 11 -16.18 -12.76 -4.46
CA LEU A 11 -15.36 -13.97 -4.32
C LEU A 11 -15.51 -14.59 -2.92
N VAL A 12 -15.46 -13.79 -1.86
CA VAL A 12 -15.67 -14.24 -0.48
C VAL A 12 -17.07 -14.80 -0.28
N LYS A 13 -18.09 -14.16 -0.87
CA LYS A 13 -19.48 -14.65 -0.82
C LYS A 13 -19.62 -16.02 -1.49
N LEU A 14 -19.04 -16.20 -2.68
CA LEU A 14 -19.02 -17.51 -3.36
C LEU A 14 -18.29 -18.57 -2.53
N TRP A 15 -17.15 -18.20 -1.94
CA TRP A 15 -16.39 -19.08 -1.06
C TRP A 15 -17.18 -19.49 0.18
N ASN A 16 -17.87 -18.54 0.82
CA ASN A 16 -18.67 -18.80 2.01
C ASN A 16 -19.80 -19.80 1.75
N ASN A 17 -20.40 -19.72 0.57
CA ASN A 17 -21.46 -20.62 0.12
C ASN A 17 -20.93 -21.99 -0.41
N ASN A 18 -19.61 -22.23 -0.41
CA ASN A 18 -18.97 -23.39 -1.08
C ASN A 18 -19.22 -23.45 -2.60
N GLU A 19 -19.43 -22.33 -3.24
CA GLU A 19 -19.77 -22.20 -4.66
C GLU A 19 -18.63 -21.56 -5.49
N LEU A 20 -17.47 -21.30 -4.88
CA LEU A 20 -16.40 -20.53 -5.53
C LEU A 20 -15.95 -21.21 -6.84
N VAL A 21 -15.60 -22.48 -6.81
CA VAL A 21 -15.15 -23.22 -8.00
C VAL A 21 -16.27 -23.35 -9.03
N ASP A 22 -17.48 -23.66 -8.59
CA ASP A 22 -18.60 -23.97 -9.50
C ASP A 22 -19.17 -22.73 -10.20
N LYS A 23 -19.08 -21.55 -9.58
CA LYS A 23 -19.76 -20.35 -10.07
C LYS A 23 -18.86 -19.20 -10.49
N ILE A 24 -17.57 -19.25 -10.17
CA ILE A 24 -16.65 -18.11 -10.42
C ILE A 24 -16.56 -17.74 -11.91
N ASP A 25 -16.69 -18.71 -12.83
CA ASP A 25 -16.66 -18.45 -14.28
C ASP A 25 -17.80 -17.55 -14.76
N ARG A 26 -18.89 -17.44 -13.99
CA ARG A 26 -20.02 -16.54 -14.28
C ARG A 26 -19.77 -15.12 -13.79
N LEU A 27 -18.88 -14.94 -12.81
CA LEU A 27 -18.66 -13.66 -12.13
C LEU A 27 -18.31 -12.51 -13.09
N PRO A 28 -17.41 -12.66 -14.08
CA PRO A 28 -17.15 -11.61 -15.07
C PRO A 28 -18.39 -11.18 -15.87
N ILE A 29 -19.32 -12.13 -16.12
CA ILE A 29 -20.56 -11.87 -16.86
C ILE A 29 -21.58 -11.13 -15.98
N GLU A 30 -21.67 -11.51 -14.70
CA GLU A 30 -22.57 -10.89 -13.72
C GLU A 30 -22.12 -9.45 -13.39
N LEU A 31 -20.81 -9.22 -13.28
CA LEU A 31 -20.24 -7.89 -13.06
C LEU A 31 -20.34 -6.98 -14.27
N SER A 32 -20.32 -7.55 -15.50
CA SER A 32 -20.44 -6.82 -16.78
C SER A 32 -21.45 -7.50 -17.72
N PRO A 33 -22.77 -7.37 -17.44
CA PRO A 33 -23.80 -7.91 -18.29
C PRO A 33 -23.87 -7.19 -19.64
N LYS A 34 -24.19 -7.92 -20.72
CA LYS A 34 -24.23 -7.41 -22.11
C LYS A 34 -25.10 -6.16 -22.31
N ARG A 35 -26.12 -5.98 -21.47
CA ARG A 35 -27.05 -4.84 -21.53
C ARG A 35 -26.80 -3.80 -20.44
N SER A 36 -25.57 -3.74 -19.92
CA SER A 36 -25.21 -2.71 -18.95
C SER A 36 -25.34 -1.32 -19.57
N LYS A 37 -25.94 -0.39 -18.80
CA LYS A 37 -25.98 1.04 -19.17
C LYS A 37 -24.65 1.76 -18.95
N HIS A 38 -23.73 1.14 -18.24
CA HIS A 38 -22.41 1.72 -18.02
C HIS A 38 -21.49 1.34 -19.18
N ALA A 39 -21.05 2.34 -19.93
CA ALA A 39 -20.00 2.17 -20.91
C ALA A 39 -18.70 1.84 -20.16
N GLY A 40 -18.17 0.65 -20.43
CA GLY A 40 -16.83 0.30 -20.00
C GLY A 40 -15.76 1.07 -20.79
N ARG A 41 -14.50 0.79 -20.49
CA ARG A 41 -13.35 1.42 -21.16
C ARG A 41 -13.28 1.12 -22.67
N CYS A 42 -13.74 -0.04 -23.09
CA CYS A 42 -13.74 -0.47 -24.47
C CYS A 42 -15.07 -1.14 -24.84
N CYS A 43 -15.20 -2.43 -24.62
CA CYS A 43 -16.39 -3.22 -24.88
C CYS A 43 -16.64 -4.21 -23.73
N VAL A 44 -17.83 -4.80 -23.70
CA VAL A 44 -18.22 -5.75 -22.65
C VAL A 44 -17.30 -6.97 -22.58
N HIS A 45 -16.71 -7.39 -23.70
CA HIS A 45 -15.79 -8.53 -23.74
C HIS A 45 -14.45 -8.20 -23.08
N LYS A 46 -13.88 -7.02 -23.37
CA LYS A 46 -12.67 -6.52 -22.69
C LYS A 46 -12.90 -6.34 -21.20
N GLU A 47 -14.04 -5.79 -20.79
CA GLU A 47 -14.38 -5.64 -19.37
C GLU A 47 -14.47 -6.99 -18.64
N ARG A 48 -15.04 -8.01 -19.28
CA ARG A 48 -15.08 -9.37 -18.71
C ARG A 48 -13.70 -10.00 -18.61
N ALA A 49 -12.84 -9.82 -19.61
CA ALA A 49 -11.44 -10.24 -19.52
C ALA A 49 -10.73 -9.55 -18.34
N VAL A 50 -10.88 -8.23 -18.21
CA VAL A 50 -10.34 -7.47 -17.07
C VAL A 50 -10.82 -8.01 -15.73
N TRP A 51 -12.09 -8.38 -15.58
CA TRP A 51 -12.62 -9.01 -14.37
C TRP A 51 -11.99 -10.39 -14.12
N LYS A 52 -11.85 -11.22 -15.18
CA LYS A 52 -11.18 -12.51 -15.08
C LYS A 52 -9.79 -12.37 -14.48
N TYR A 53 -8.95 -11.55 -15.09
CA TYR A 53 -7.55 -11.42 -14.66
C TYR A 53 -7.40 -10.67 -13.32
N LYS A 54 -8.26 -9.71 -12.99
CA LYS A 54 -8.31 -9.08 -11.66
C LYS A 54 -8.66 -10.06 -10.54
N SER A 55 -9.31 -11.19 -10.85
CA SER A 55 -9.61 -12.22 -9.86
C SER A 55 -8.36 -12.99 -9.41
N LEU A 56 -7.34 -13.14 -10.26
CA LEU A 56 -6.14 -13.91 -9.94
C LEU A 56 -5.41 -13.40 -8.69
N PRO A 57 -4.98 -12.13 -8.61
CA PRO A 57 -4.30 -11.62 -7.41
C PRO A 57 -5.19 -11.64 -6.18
N LEU A 58 -6.51 -11.50 -6.31
CA LEU A 58 -7.44 -11.61 -5.18
C LEU A 58 -7.61 -13.05 -4.69
N LEU A 59 -7.41 -14.05 -5.56
CA LEU A 59 -7.29 -15.46 -5.19
C LEU A 59 -5.89 -15.80 -4.65
N GLY A 60 -4.95 -14.84 -4.64
CA GLY A 60 -3.58 -15.02 -4.18
C GLY A 60 -2.65 -15.64 -5.22
N LEU A 61 -2.98 -15.54 -6.50
CA LEU A 61 -2.16 -15.98 -7.63
C LEU A 61 -1.46 -14.78 -8.27
N ASP A 62 -0.34 -15.01 -8.94
CA ASP A 62 0.32 -13.99 -9.76
C ASP A 62 -0.14 -14.08 -11.21
N MET A 63 0.14 -13.04 -12.01
CA MET A 63 -0.07 -13.06 -13.45
C MET A 63 0.83 -14.10 -14.15
N GLU A 64 1.98 -14.43 -13.58
CA GLU A 64 2.85 -15.51 -14.06
C GLU A 64 2.23 -16.91 -13.91
N ASP A 65 1.19 -17.07 -13.08
CA ASP A 65 0.44 -18.34 -12.95
C ASP A 65 -0.50 -18.59 -14.13
N GLU A 66 -0.76 -17.55 -14.95
CA GLU A 66 -1.52 -17.65 -16.17
C GLU A 66 -0.61 -18.10 -17.30
N THR A 67 -0.78 -19.33 -17.74
CA THR A 67 0.02 -19.95 -18.82
C THR A 67 -0.81 -20.25 -20.06
N ASP A 68 -2.13 -20.20 -19.96
CA ASP A 68 -3.08 -20.44 -21.05
C ASP A 68 -4.36 -19.61 -20.86
N GLU A 69 -4.60 -18.71 -21.77
CA GLU A 69 -5.80 -17.84 -21.78
C GLU A 69 -7.14 -18.62 -21.78
N LEU A 70 -7.10 -19.86 -22.25
CA LEU A 70 -8.28 -20.75 -22.27
C LEU A 70 -8.61 -21.32 -20.88
N THR A 71 -7.67 -21.28 -19.94
CA THR A 71 -7.89 -21.77 -18.58
C THR A 71 -9.07 -21.02 -17.92
N PRO A 72 -10.11 -21.73 -17.45
CA PRO A 72 -11.25 -21.12 -16.81
C PRO A 72 -10.88 -20.60 -15.39
N LEU A 73 -11.63 -19.61 -14.88
CA LEU A 73 -11.44 -19.09 -13.52
C LEU A 73 -11.66 -20.17 -12.44
N SER A 74 -12.52 -21.13 -12.69
CA SER A 74 -12.78 -22.29 -11.80
C SER A 74 -11.50 -23.09 -11.52
N GLU A 75 -10.65 -23.26 -12.53
CA GLU A 75 -9.36 -23.94 -12.33
C GLU A 75 -8.40 -23.11 -11.48
N TYR A 76 -8.31 -21.80 -11.72
CA TYR A 76 -7.52 -20.91 -10.86
C TYR A 76 -8.05 -20.86 -9.43
N ALA A 77 -9.38 -20.87 -9.24
CA ALA A 77 -9.98 -20.97 -7.91
C ALA A 77 -9.62 -22.28 -7.21
N ALA A 78 -9.65 -23.42 -7.93
CA ALA A 78 -9.25 -24.70 -7.39
C ALA A 78 -7.76 -24.71 -6.98
N ARG A 79 -6.86 -24.18 -7.83
CA ARG A 79 -5.43 -24.02 -7.50
C ARG A 79 -5.21 -23.13 -6.28
N ALA A 80 -5.99 -22.04 -6.13
CA ALA A 80 -5.90 -21.15 -4.99
C ALA A 80 -6.32 -21.83 -3.69
N LEU A 81 -7.40 -22.65 -3.72
CA LEU A 81 -7.86 -23.41 -2.57
C LEU A 81 -6.87 -24.55 -2.20
N ASP A 82 -6.31 -25.26 -3.18
CA ASP A 82 -5.27 -26.26 -2.93
C ASP A 82 -4.02 -25.64 -2.32
N ARG A 83 -3.58 -24.46 -2.79
CA ARG A 83 -2.48 -23.74 -2.17
C ARG A 83 -2.81 -23.34 -0.73
N ALA A 84 -4.01 -22.84 -0.45
CA ALA A 84 -4.44 -22.50 0.90
C ALA A 84 -4.45 -23.70 1.83
N GLU A 85 -4.75 -24.89 1.29
CA GLU A 85 -4.72 -26.17 2.03
C GLU A 85 -3.30 -26.65 2.29
N ASN A 86 -2.46 -26.75 1.25
CA ASN A 86 -1.23 -27.53 1.23
C ASN A 86 0.04 -26.69 1.07
N GLY A 87 -0.11 -25.40 0.74
CA GLY A 87 1.00 -24.54 0.36
C GLY A 87 1.27 -23.38 1.32
N ARG A 88 2.04 -22.43 0.80
CA ARG A 88 2.34 -21.13 1.43
C ARG A 88 1.92 -20.00 0.48
N PRO A 89 1.63 -18.80 0.99
CA PRO A 89 1.43 -17.62 0.14
C PRO A 89 2.61 -17.40 -0.81
N LYS A 90 2.32 -16.79 -1.95
CA LYS A 90 3.35 -16.41 -2.94
C LYS A 90 4.34 -15.40 -2.35
N ASP A 91 5.58 -15.46 -2.80
CA ASP A 91 6.62 -14.49 -2.42
C ASP A 91 6.41 -13.12 -3.07
N ASN A 92 5.81 -13.09 -4.28
CA ASN A 92 5.45 -11.86 -4.96
C ASN A 92 4.35 -11.13 -4.19
N ILE A 93 4.54 -9.82 -4.04
CA ILE A 93 3.64 -8.97 -3.23
C ILE A 93 2.67 -8.19 -4.10
N MET A 94 3.11 -7.78 -5.29
CA MET A 94 2.35 -6.96 -6.21
C MET A 94 2.49 -7.48 -7.63
N CYS A 95 1.42 -7.34 -8.41
CA CYS A 95 1.42 -7.65 -9.84
C CYS A 95 0.78 -6.53 -10.67
N VAL A 96 1.04 -6.55 -11.96
CA VAL A 96 0.39 -5.71 -12.96
C VAL A 96 -0.47 -6.58 -13.85
N ILE A 97 -1.72 -6.19 -14.07
CA ILE A 97 -2.70 -6.91 -14.88
C ILE A 97 -2.67 -6.34 -16.29
N ASP A 98 -2.16 -7.09 -17.24
CA ASP A 98 -1.90 -6.69 -18.63
C ASP A 98 -3.15 -6.17 -19.32
N GLU A 99 -4.28 -6.88 -19.21
CA GLU A 99 -5.56 -6.49 -19.84
C GLU A 99 -6.08 -5.14 -19.32
N ALA A 100 -5.73 -4.79 -18.09
CA ALA A 100 -6.10 -3.52 -17.50
C ALA A 100 -5.09 -2.42 -17.80
N CYS A 101 -3.79 -2.76 -18.01
CA CYS A 101 -2.68 -1.83 -18.12
C CYS A 101 -2.60 -1.10 -19.47
N SER A 102 -3.04 -1.70 -20.56
CA SER A 102 -2.81 -1.28 -21.96
C SER A 102 -3.38 0.09 -22.40
N ALA A 103 -3.75 0.99 -21.48
CA ALA A 103 -4.43 2.23 -21.80
C ALA A 103 -3.58 3.52 -21.68
N CYS A 104 -2.41 3.46 -21.08
CA CYS A 104 -1.53 4.63 -20.98
C CYS A 104 -0.61 4.72 -22.20
N VAL A 105 -0.55 5.92 -22.79
CA VAL A 105 0.37 6.18 -23.91
C VAL A 105 1.77 6.51 -23.39
N GLN A 106 2.81 6.18 -24.17
CA GLN A 106 4.20 6.50 -23.83
C GLN A 106 4.60 7.95 -24.17
N ILE A 107 3.63 8.79 -24.49
CA ILE A 107 3.82 10.17 -24.95
C ILE A 107 3.64 11.10 -23.76
N ASN A 108 4.70 11.82 -23.37
CA ASN A 108 4.64 12.78 -22.27
C ASN A 108 4.10 14.15 -22.68
N TYR A 109 4.24 14.54 -23.94
CA TYR A 109 3.76 15.83 -24.45
C TYR A 109 3.09 15.67 -25.79
N GLU A 110 1.91 16.30 -25.97
CA GLU A 110 1.15 16.31 -27.22
C GLU A 110 0.68 17.71 -27.54
N ILE A 111 0.65 18.06 -28.84
CA ILE A 111 0.11 19.34 -29.32
C ILE A 111 -1.34 19.16 -29.71
N THR A 112 -2.22 19.84 -28.99
CA THR A 112 -3.67 19.73 -29.19
C THR A 112 -4.15 20.61 -30.37
N ASN A 113 -5.42 20.46 -30.73
CA ASN A 113 -6.13 21.30 -31.71
C ASN A 113 -6.27 22.77 -31.28
N LEU A 114 -5.91 23.13 -30.06
CA LEU A 114 -5.82 24.54 -29.60
C LEU A 114 -4.63 25.27 -30.20
N CYS A 115 -3.73 24.59 -30.92
CA CYS A 115 -2.60 25.20 -31.57
C CYS A 115 -3.05 26.25 -32.61
N ARG A 116 -2.63 27.52 -32.40
CA ARG A 116 -3.02 28.67 -33.21
C ARG A 116 -2.13 28.86 -34.47
N GLY A 117 -1.17 28.00 -34.68
CA GLY A 117 -0.25 28.16 -35.81
C GLY A 117 0.55 29.47 -35.78
N CYS A 118 0.93 29.95 -34.57
CA CYS A 118 1.55 31.27 -34.39
C CYS A 118 2.83 31.47 -35.20
N THR A 119 3.14 32.70 -35.60
CA THR A 119 4.31 33.03 -36.41
C THR A 119 5.62 32.87 -35.65
N ALA A 120 5.62 33.12 -34.31
CA ALA A 120 6.82 33.05 -33.48
C ALA A 120 7.36 31.61 -33.28
N ARG A 121 6.52 30.58 -33.44
CA ARG A 121 6.90 29.15 -33.30
C ARG A 121 7.78 28.85 -32.09
N SER A 122 7.49 29.47 -30.96
CA SER A 122 8.30 29.35 -29.73
C SER A 122 8.53 27.89 -29.30
N CYS A 123 7.54 27.00 -29.51
CA CYS A 123 7.67 25.57 -29.23
C CYS A 123 8.72 24.89 -30.13
N GLN A 124 8.81 25.27 -31.42
CA GLN A 124 9.77 24.71 -32.39
C GLN A 124 11.17 25.32 -32.17
N VAL A 125 11.24 26.66 -32.02
CA VAL A 125 12.52 27.39 -31.86
C VAL A 125 13.24 26.97 -30.57
N ASN A 126 12.52 26.75 -29.49
CA ASN A 126 13.12 26.35 -28.21
C ASN A 126 13.29 24.85 -28.01
N CYS A 127 12.93 24.02 -29.01
CA CYS A 127 13.11 22.58 -28.92
C CYS A 127 14.60 22.19 -29.11
N PRO A 128 15.31 21.66 -28.10
CA PRO A 128 16.72 21.33 -28.18
C PRO A 128 17.00 20.17 -29.13
N LYS A 129 16.00 19.31 -29.38
CA LYS A 129 16.09 18.16 -30.31
C LYS A 129 15.44 18.40 -31.64
N LYS A 130 14.88 19.61 -31.86
CA LYS A 130 14.14 19.97 -33.10
C LYS A 130 12.94 19.04 -33.39
N ALA A 131 12.46 18.31 -32.44
CA ALA A 131 11.36 17.33 -32.52
C ALA A 131 9.98 17.99 -32.75
N VAL A 132 9.87 19.31 -32.83
CA VAL A 132 8.60 20.01 -33.08
C VAL A 132 8.55 20.48 -34.50
N HIS A 133 7.62 19.96 -35.29
CA HIS A 133 7.42 20.25 -36.69
C HIS A 133 6.10 20.95 -36.95
N VAL A 134 5.90 21.48 -38.17
CA VAL A 134 4.68 22.20 -38.56
C VAL A 134 4.08 21.52 -39.79
N LYS A 135 2.80 21.19 -39.72
CA LYS A 135 2.00 20.64 -40.82
C LYS A 135 1.68 21.72 -41.85
N GLU A 136 1.28 21.33 -43.06
CA GLU A 136 0.79 22.27 -44.07
C GLU A 136 -0.40 23.12 -43.58
N SER A 137 -1.22 22.59 -42.71
CA SER A 137 -2.31 23.31 -42.05
C SER A 137 -1.87 24.42 -41.10
N GLY A 138 -0.55 24.55 -40.86
CA GLY A 138 0.01 25.49 -39.90
C GLY A 138 0.03 25.00 -38.48
N GLN A 139 -0.59 23.89 -38.17
CA GLN A 139 -0.56 23.28 -36.81
C GLN A 139 0.80 22.64 -36.56
N ALA A 140 1.35 22.84 -35.38
CA ALA A 140 2.55 22.15 -34.93
C ALA A 140 2.20 20.71 -34.45
N TRP A 141 3.20 19.82 -34.52
CA TRP A 141 3.13 18.46 -33.97
C TRP A 141 4.51 18.07 -33.43
N ILE A 142 4.56 17.07 -32.56
CA ILE A 142 5.79 16.56 -31.95
C ILE A 142 6.13 15.22 -32.59
N ASP A 143 7.36 15.09 -33.06
CA ASP A 143 7.94 13.79 -33.40
C ASP A 143 8.36 13.10 -32.11
N HIS A 144 7.67 12.03 -31.78
CA HIS A 144 7.87 11.33 -30.50
C HIS A 144 9.14 10.47 -30.49
N ASP A 145 9.65 10.09 -31.65
CA ASP A 145 10.90 9.32 -31.75
C ASP A 145 12.13 10.22 -31.48
N GLU A 146 12.05 11.51 -31.83
CA GLU A 146 13.08 12.49 -31.53
C GLU A 146 12.91 13.19 -30.19
N CYS A 147 11.71 13.12 -29.61
CA CYS A 147 11.34 13.88 -28.41
C CYS A 147 11.94 13.27 -27.13
N ILE A 148 12.72 14.08 -26.39
CA ILE A 148 13.27 13.69 -25.07
C ILE A 148 12.39 14.10 -23.89
N SER A 149 11.16 14.49 -24.12
CA SER A 149 10.17 14.83 -23.07
C SER A 149 10.64 15.90 -22.07
N CYS A 150 11.44 16.88 -22.49
CA CYS A 150 11.99 17.91 -21.61
C CYS A 150 10.99 19.01 -21.17
N GLY A 151 9.82 19.11 -21.81
CA GLY A 151 8.76 20.06 -21.48
C GLY A 151 9.00 21.54 -21.86
N ILE A 152 10.10 21.87 -22.53
CA ILE A 152 10.40 23.26 -22.92
C ILE A 152 9.32 23.80 -23.86
N CYS A 153 8.86 23.03 -24.83
CA CYS A 153 7.79 23.40 -25.75
C CYS A 153 6.48 23.70 -25.01
N HIS A 154 6.13 22.92 -23.99
CA HIS A 154 4.95 23.15 -23.16
C HIS A 154 5.03 24.49 -22.43
N LYS A 155 6.17 24.80 -21.80
CA LYS A 155 6.39 26.07 -21.10
C LYS A 155 6.45 27.27 -22.04
N SER A 156 6.92 27.07 -23.28
CA SER A 156 7.10 28.14 -24.27
C SER A 156 5.82 28.49 -25.01
N CYS A 157 4.77 27.68 -24.94
CA CYS A 157 3.54 27.91 -25.68
C CYS A 157 2.63 28.91 -24.96
N PRO A 158 2.43 30.15 -25.53
CA PRO A 158 1.60 31.17 -24.88
C PRO A 158 0.10 30.83 -24.89
N TYR A 159 -0.32 29.87 -25.72
CA TYR A 159 -1.71 29.42 -25.85
C TYR A 159 -2.00 28.16 -25.03
N HIS A 160 -1.02 27.61 -24.30
CA HIS A 160 -1.14 26.36 -23.57
C HIS A 160 -1.69 25.20 -24.42
N ALA A 161 -1.39 25.21 -25.72
CA ALA A 161 -1.86 24.21 -26.66
C ALA A 161 -1.08 22.88 -26.60
N ILE A 162 -0.02 22.81 -25.78
CA ILE A 162 0.78 21.63 -25.57
C ILE A 162 0.43 21.08 -24.19
N VAL A 163 -0.04 19.83 -24.13
CA VAL A 163 -0.45 19.18 -22.89
C VAL A 163 0.59 18.17 -22.44
N TYR A 164 0.73 18.04 -21.14
CA TYR A 164 1.50 16.96 -20.53
C TYR A 164 0.57 15.78 -20.26
N ILE A 165 0.98 14.60 -20.72
CA ILE A 165 0.23 13.35 -20.55
C ILE A 165 1.04 12.45 -19.62
N PRO A 166 0.65 12.36 -18.33
CA PRO A 166 1.38 11.56 -17.36
C PRO A 166 1.14 10.06 -17.57
N VAL A 167 2.11 9.25 -17.15
CA VAL A 167 1.92 7.83 -16.83
C VAL A 167 1.82 7.75 -15.30
N PRO A 168 0.62 7.68 -14.71
CA PRO A 168 0.42 7.96 -13.29
C PRO A 168 1.19 7.04 -12.35
N CYS A 169 1.33 5.74 -12.68
CA CYS A 169 2.06 4.78 -11.87
C CYS A 169 3.57 5.01 -11.88
N GLU A 170 4.15 5.37 -13.04
CA GLU A 170 5.57 5.69 -13.16
C GLU A 170 5.92 6.98 -12.40
N GLU A 171 5.04 8.01 -12.50
CA GLU A 171 5.26 9.29 -11.78
C GLU A 171 5.12 9.15 -10.28
N ALA A 172 4.15 8.32 -9.82
CA ALA A 172 3.94 8.05 -8.42
C ALA A 172 5.09 7.23 -7.79
N CYS A 173 5.91 6.56 -8.61
CA CYS A 173 7.00 5.73 -8.12
C CYS A 173 8.24 6.58 -7.74
N PRO A 174 8.56 6.73 -6.44
CA PRO A 174 9.65 7.60 -6.01
C PRO A 174 11.03 7.04 -6.34
N VAL A 175 11.13 5.74 -6.56
CA VAL A 175 12.38 5.01 -6.84
C VAL A 175 12.50 4.56 -8.30
N LYS A 176 11.51 4.90 -9.14
CA LYS A 176 11.46 4.51 -10.56
C LYS A 176 11.56 2.98 -10.77
N ALA A 177 10.83 2.23 -9.97
CA ALA A 177 10.74 0.78 -10.08
C ALA A 177 9.66 0.32 -11.09
N ILE A 178 8.95 1.24 -11.73
CA ILE A 178 7.90 0.95 -12.71
C ILE A 178 8.32 1.54 -14.05
N SER A 179 8.23 0.72 -15.07
CA SER A 179 8.51 1.10 -16.45
C SER A 179 7.78 0.16 -17.41
N LYS A 180 7.56 0.62 -18.64
CA LYS A 180 6.95 -0.21 -19.69
C LYS A 180 7.94 -1.20 -20.26
N ASP A 181 7.42 -2.39 -20.58
CA ASP A 181 8.10 -3.39 -21.38
C ASP A 181 8.02 -3.07 -22.91
N GLU A 182 8.56 -3.96 -23.73
CA GLU A 182 8.53 -3.84 -25.21
C GLU A 182 7.10 -3.84 -25.78
N LYS A 183 6.13 -4.36 -25.05
CA LYS A 183 4.70 -4.40 -25.43
C LYS A 183 3.93 -3.16 -24.93
N GLY A 184 4.58 -2.24 -24.23
CA GLY A 184 3.97 -1.06 -23.65
C GLY A 184 3.17 -1.33 -22.37
N ILE A 185 3.38 -2.48 -21.74
CA ILE A 185 2.74 -2.88 -20.48
C ILE A 185 3.69 -2.54 -19.34
N GLU A 186 3.14 -2.00 -18.25
CA GLU A 186 3.94 -1.67 -17.07
C GLU A 186 4.47 -2.93 -16.39
N HIS A 187 5.72 -2.87 -15.98
CA HIS A 187 6.38 -3.89 -15.19
C HIS A 187 6.95 -3.29 -13.90
N ILE A 188 6.92 -4.05 -12.81
CA ILE A 188 7.49 -3.66 -11.52
C ILE A 188 8.83 -4.37 -11.33
N ASP A 189 9.92 -3.61 -11.34
CA ASP A 189 11.25 -4.10 -11.02
C ASP A 189 11.37 -4.32 -9.50
N GLU A 190 11.23 -5.56 -9.07
CA GLU A 190 11.30 -5.97 -7.65
C GLU A 190 12.65 -5.62 -7.00
N SER A 191 13.73 -5.57 -7.77
CA SER A 191 15.04 -5.18 -7.24
C SER A 191 15.10 -3.73 -6.78
N LYS A 192 14.23 -2.88 -7.34
CA LYS A 192 14.10 -1.45 -7.01
C LYS A 192 12.89 -1.14 -6.15
N CYS A 193 11.83 -1.96 -6.22
CA CYS A 193 10.56 -1.69 -5.56
C CYS A 193 10.71 -1.65 -4.04
N ILE A 194 10.17 -0.60 -3.40
CA ILE A 194 10.11 -0.45 -1.94
C ILE A 194 8.73 -0.79 -1.36
N TYR A 195 7.85 -1.33 -2.14
CA TYR A 195 6.48 -1.78 -1.78
C TYR A 195 5.61 -0.70 -1.12
N CYS A 196 5.87 0.58 -1.38
CA CYS A 196 5.13 1.69 -0.75
C CYS A 196 3.66 1.80 -1.19
N GLY A 197 3.24 1.10 -2.25
CA GLY A 197 1.87 1.05 -2.75
C GLY A 197 1.35 2.32 -3.42
N LYS A 198 2.18 3.35 -3.66
CA LYS A 198 1.74 4.61 -4.31
C LYS A 198 1.18 4.37 -5.71
N CYS A 199 1.80 3.47 -6.48
CA CYS A 199 1.37 3.09 -7.83
C CYS A 199 -0.03 2.44 -7.85
N LEU A 200 -0.36 1.68 -6.81
CA LEU A 200 -1.63 0.98 -6.65
C LEU A 200 -2.82 1.96 -6.63
N ASN A 201 -2.66 3.09 -5.94
CA ASN A 201 -3.68 4.13 -5.87
C ASN A 201 -3.59 5.15 -7.04
N ALA A 202 -2.42 5.28 -7.66
CA ALA A 202 -2.22 6.19 -8.77
C ALA A 202 -2.81 5.67 -10.10
N CYS A 203 -2.92 4.34 -10.28
CA CYS A 203 -3.42 3.75 -11.52
C CYS A 203 -4.93 3.95 -11.68
N PRO A 204 -5.39 4.79 -12.64
CA PRO A 204 -6.82 5.06 -12.82
C PRO A 204 -7.60 3.86 -13.38
N PHE A 205 -6.90 2.89 -13.94
CA PHE A 205 -7.48 1.66 -14.49
C PHE A 205 -7.51 0.51 -13.47
N GLY A 206 -6.88 0.72 -12.30
CA GLY A 206 -6.73 -0.33 -11.29
C GLY A 206 -6.07 -1.57 -11.91
N ALA A 207 -4.95 -1.37 -12.62
CA ALA A 207 -4.18 -2.45 -13.22
C ALA A 207 -3.15 -3.03 -12.24
N ILE A 208 -2.81 -2.31 -11.18
CA ILE A 208 -1.83 -2.74 -10.19
C ILE A 208 -2.58 -3.29 -8.97
N PHE A 209 -2.24 -4.50 -8.58
CA PHE A 209 -2.84 -5.21 -7.45
C PHE A 209 -1.79 -5.71 -6.49
N GLU A 210 -2.16 -5.80 -5.23
CA GLU A 210 -1.45 -6.64 -4.24
C GLU A 210 -1.97 -8.08 -4.35
N ILE A 211 -1.09 -9.05 -4.11
CA ILE A 211 -1.47 -10.46 -4.08
C ILE A 211 -2.06 -10.76 -2.70
N SER A 212 -3.33 -11.15 -2.68
CA SER A 212 -4.12 -11.35 -1.47
C SER A 212 -3.78 -12.65 -0.75
N GLN A 213 -3.91 -12.64 0.57
CA GLN A 213 -3.80 -13.82 1.42
C GLN A 213 -5.13 -14.12 2.15
N VAL A 214 -6.22 -13.49 1.71
CA VAL A 214 -7.54 -13.63 2.36
C VAL A 214 -8.00 -15.08 2.36
N PHE A 215 -7.90 -15.81 1.24
CA PHE A 215 -8.36 -17.20 1.17
C PHE A 215 -7.47 -18.15 1.98
N ASP A 216 -6.18 -17.84 2.13
CA ASP A 216 -5.30 -18.59 3.03
C ASP A 216 -5.77 -18.45 4.48
N VAL A 217 -6.10 -17.23 4.93
CA VAL A 217 -6.60 -16.95 6.28
C VAL A 217 -7.96 -17.60 6.51
N LEU A 218 -8.92 -17.36 5.60
CA LEU A 218 -10.29 -17.89 5.74
C LEU A 218 -10.31 -19.41 5.72
N HIS A 219 -9.43 -20.04 4.95
CA HIS A 219 -9.30 -21.49 4.90
C HIS A 219 -8.83 -22.07 6.25
N ARG A 220 -7.81 -21.47 6.88
CA ARG A 220 -7.32 -21.87 8.21
C ARG A 220 -8.42 -21.73 9.27
N ILE A 221 -9.16 -20.61 9.26
CA ILE A 221 -10.30 -20.42 10.14
C ILE A 221 -11.37 -21.49 9.94
N ARG A 222 -11.71 -21.83 8.68
CA ARG A 222 -12.72 -22.87 8.35
C ARG A 222 -12.29 -24.26 8.83
N LYS A 223 -11.00 -24.57 8.83
CA LYS A 223 -10.44 -25.80 9.38
C LYS A 223 -10.46 -25.87 10.89
N GLY A 224 -10.82 -24.80 11.58
CA GLY A 224 -10.80 -24.73 13.05
C GLY A 224 -9.41 -24.55 13.64
N GLU A 225 -8.42 -24.16 12.83
CA GLU A 225 -7.10 -23.76 13.35
C GLU A 225 -7.24 -22.50 14.22
N GLN A 226 -6.39 -22.36 15.21
CA GLN A 226 -6.30 -21.12 15.98
C GLN A 226 -5.67 -20.05 15.11
N VAL A 227 -6.42 -18.97 14.85
CA VAL A 227 -5.97 -17.83 14.07
C VAL A 227 -6.15 -16.55 14.90
N VAL A 228 -5.05 -15.87 15.18
CA VAL A 228 -5.03 -14.63 15.99
C VAL A 228 -4.81 -13.45 15.09
N ALA A 229 -5.67 -12.44 15.18
CA ALA A 229 -5.51 -11.15 14.50
C ALA A 229 -4.66 -10.21 15.34
N ILE A 230 -3.58 -9.65 14.77
CA ILE A 230 -2.88 -8.51 15.34
C ILE A 230 -3.20 -7.28 14.50
N VAL A 231 -3.84 -6.26 15.10
CA VAL A 231 -4.48 -5.17 14.37
C VAL A 231 -3.73 -3.86 14.55
N ALA A 232 -3.37 -3.22 13.42
CA ALA A 232 -2.63 -1.96 13.41
C ALA A 232 -3.43 -0.80 14.04
N PRO A 233 -2.79 0.13 14.78
CA PRO A 233 -3.46 1.24 15.46
C PRO A 233 -4.26 2.15 14.51
N SER A 234 -3.90 2.21 13.24
CA SER A 234 -4.64 2.97 12.23
C SER A 234 -6.07 2.47 11.96
N ILE A 235 -6.46 1.33 12.53
CA ILE A 235 -7.84 0.83 12.52
C ILE A 235 -8.83 1.84 13.14
N LEU A 236 -8.39 2.63 14.12
CA LEU A 236 -9.21 3.63 14.81
C LEU A 236 -9.80 4.70 13.89
N GLY A 237 -9.25 4.87 12.69
CA GLY A 237 -9.75 5.81 11.69
C GLY A 237 -10.40 5.16 10.46
N GLN A 238 -10.67 3.85 10.45
CA GLN A 238 -11.11 3.16 9.23
C GLN A 238 -12.62 2.95 9.12
N PHE A 239 -13.33 2.77 10.21
CA PHE A 239 -14.74 2.40 10.23
C PHE A 239 -15.57 3.36 11.10
N LYS A 240 -16.83 3.59 10.71
CA LYS A 240 -17.74 4.52 11.40
C LYS A 240 -18.49 3.82 12.57
N THR A 241 -17.84 2.88 13.23
CA THR A 241 -18.39 2.16 14.38
C THR A 241 -17.38 2.12 15.52
N THR A 242 -17.75 1.61 16.70
CA THR A 242 -16.81 1.51 17.81
C THR A 242 -15.76 0.46 17.53
N ILE A 243 -14.58 0.63 18.11
CA ILE A 243 -13.47 -0.31 17.88
C ILE A 243 -13.80 -1.69 18.41
N GLU A 244 -14.51 -1.77 19.53
CA GLU A 244 -14.96 -3.03 20.14
C GLU A 244 -15.91 -3.79 19.21
N GLN A 245 -16.76 -3.08 18.44
CA GLN A 245 -17.61 -3.70 17.42
C GLN A 245 -16.82 -4.19 16.21
N VAL A 246 -15.78 -3.46 15.79
CA VAL A 246 -14.87 -3.96 14.74
C VAL A 246 -14.16 -5.24 15.18
N TYR A 247 -13.68 -5.27 16.42
CA TYR A 247 -13.06 -6.49 16.99
C TYR A 247 -14.09 -7.62 17.16
N GLY A 248 -15.31 -7.30 17.55
CA GLY A 248 -16.43 -8.24 17.56
C GLY A 248 -16.74 -8.84 16.20
N ALA A 249 -16.66 -8.03 15.14
CA ALA A 249 -16.82 -8.50 13.76
C ALA A 249 -15.68 -9.46 13.34
N LEU A 250 -14.44 -9.20 13.75
CA LEU A 250 -13.33 -10.15 13.55
C LEU A 250 -13.57 -11.48 14.27
N LYS A 251 -14.14 -11.43 15.49
CA LYS A 251 -14.56 -12.65 16.20
C LYS A 251 -15.64 -13.42 15.43
N GLN A 252 -16.57 -12.72 14.78
CA GLN A 252 -17.61 -13.34 13.95
C GLN A 252 -17.05 -13.97 12.66
N VAL A 253 -15.96 -13.43 12.09
CA VAL A 253 -15.22 -14.09 10.99
C VAL A 253 -14.64 -15.43 11.45
N GLY A 254 -14.31 -15.56 12.73
CA GLY A 254 -13.78 -16.79 13.34
C GLY A 254 -12.36 -16.65 13.90
N PHE A 255 -11.82 -15.44 13.99
CA PHE A 255 -10.53 -15.25 14.68
C PHE A 255 -10.61 -15.69 16.14
N THR A 256 -9.62 -16.45 16.58
CA THR A 256 -9.51 -16.96 17.97
C THR A 256 -9.37 -15.83 18.98
N ASP A 257 -8.55 -14.82 18.65
CA ASP A 257 -8.35 -13.64 19.46
C ASP A 257 -7.97 -12.44 18.60
N VAL A 258 -8.05 -11.23 19.20
CA VAL A 258 -7.63 -9.97 18.60
C VAL A 258 -6.68 -9.28 19.56
N ILE A 259 -5.50 -8.89 19.09
CA ILE A 259 -4.47 -8.18 19.85
C ILE A 259 -4.17 -6.87 19.13
N GLU A 260 -4.06 -5.77 19.88
CA GLU A 260 -3.65 -4.48 19.29
C GLU A 260 -2.14 -4.46 19.04
N VAL A 261 -1.74 -4.08 17.85
CA VAL A 261 -0.31 -3.83 17.55
C VAL A 261 0.24 -2.65 18.37
N ALA A 262 -0.62 -1.84 18.94
CA ALA A 262 -0.23 -0.82 19.91
C ALA A 262 0.46 -1.40 21.17
N GLN A 263 0.17 -2.65 21.57
CA GLN A 263 0.93 -3.34 22.63
C GLN A 263 2.40 -3.51 22.22
N GLY A 264 2.66 -4.02 21.02
CA GLY A 264 4.02 -4.12 20.49
C GLY A 264 4.67 -2.77 20.20
N ALA A 265 3.89 -1.70 20.00
CA ALA A 265 4.43 -0.35 19.87
C ALA A 265 5.02 0.16 21.18
N MET A 266 4.52 -0.27 22.33
CA MET A 266 5.12 0.08 23.64
C MET A 266 6.53 -0.48 23.77
N ASP A 267 6.75 -1.73 23.33
CA ASP A 267 8.08 -2.35 23.32
C ASP A 267 9.00 -1.65 22.30
N THR A 268 8.47 -1.31 21.12
CA THR A 268 9.22 -0.53 20.11
C THR A 268 9.69 0.80 20.70
N VAL A 269 8.81 1.55 21.39
CA VAL A 269 9.14 2.85 22.00
C VAL A 269 10.23 2.71 23.05
N SER A 270 10.10 1.77 23.97
CA SER A 270 11.08 1.54 25.01
C SER A 270 12.47 1.22 24.43
N ASN A 271 12.54 0.26 23.52
CA ASN A 271 13.79 -0.15 22.91
C ASN A 271 14.41 0.96 22.03
N GLU A 272 13.57 1.66 21.23
CA GLU A 272 14.04 2.74 20.35
C GLU A 272 14.53 3.95 21.15
N ALA A 273 13.90 4.25 22.30
CA ALA A 273 14.32 5.32 23.19
C ALA A 273 15.70 5.02 23.83
N HIS A 274 15.89 3.80 24.35
CA HIS A 274 17.17 3.38 24.92
C HIS A 274 18.30 3.37 23.87
N GLU A 275 18.04 2.77 22.71
CA GLU A 275 18.99 2.73 21.60
C GLU A 275 19.39 4.15 21.13
N LEU A 276 18.43 5.08 21.10
CA LEU A 276 18.69 6.47 20.72
C LEU A 276 19.68 7.12 21.69
N ILE A 277 19.45 7.00 22.98
CA ILE A 277 20.36 7.58 24.01
C ILE A 277 21.75 6.95 23.91
N GLU A 278 21.83 5.62 23.86
CA GLU A 278 23.11 4.89 23.75
C GLU A 278 23.91 5.34 22.51
N LYS A 279 23.29 5.37 21.34
CA LYS A 279 23.96 5.82 20.10
C LYS A 279 24.41 7.28 20.16
N LEU A 280 23.66 8.16 20.83
CA LEU A 280 24.08 9.56 20.99
C LEU A 280 25.25 9.68 21.95
N GLU A 281 25.28 8.89 23.04
CA GLU A 281 26.42 8.83 24.00
C GLU A 281 27.69 8.27 23.33
N GLU A 282 27.57 7.30 22.43
CA GLU A 282 28.65 6.79 21.60
C GLU A 282 29.15 7.80 20.54
N GLY A 283 28.51 8.97 20.43
CA GLY A 283 28.89 10.07 19.53
C GLY A 283 28.25 10.02 18.15
N GLN A 284 27.29 9.12 17.89
CA GLN A 284 26.49 9.15 16.68
C GLN A 284 25.67 10.44 16.65
N LYS A 285 25.52 11.06 15.49
CA LYS A 285 24.90 12.39 15.39
C LYS A 285 23.37 12.34 15.24
N PHE A 286 22.85 11.23 14.73
CA PHE A 286 21.39 11.02 14.58
C PHE A 286 21.08 9.54 14.46
N MET A 287 19.83 9.19 14.74
CA MET A 287 19.23 7.89 14.48
C MET A 287 17.90 8.07 13.73
N THR A 288 17.55 7.12 12.87
CA THR A 288 16.25 7.07 12.19
C THR A 288 15.43 5.90 12.69
N THR A 289 14.11 6.02 12.66
CA THR A 289 13.18 4.94 13.03
C THR A 289 13.27 3.73 12.09
N SER A 290 12.86 2.55 12.56
CA SER A 290 12.83 1.29 11.80
C SER A 290 11.43 0.79 11.45
N CYS A 291 10.37 1.35 12.03
CA CYS A 291 9.01 0.79 11.99
C CYS A 291 8.34 0.78 10.60
N CYS A 292 8.83 1.59 9.63
CA CYS A 292 8.29 1.64 8.26
C CYS A 292 9.01 0.67 7.32
N PRO A 293 8.41 -0.46 6.89
CA PRO A 293 9.09 -1.43 6.04
C PRO A 293 9.45 -0.89 4.65
N SER A 294 8.70 0.05 4.09
CA SER A 294 9.09 0.71 2.83
C SER A 294 10.37 1.54 2.99
N TYR A 295 10.58 2.14 4.16
CA TYR A 295 11.82 2.83 4.45
C TYR A 295 13.00 1.86 4.58
N ILE A 296 12.80 0.73 5.25
CA ILE A 296 13.82 -0.32 5.35
C ILE A 296 14.21 -0.85 3.97
N GLU A 297 13.22 -1.08 3.08
CA GLU A 297 13.50 -1.44 1.68
C GLU A 297 14.26 -0.35 0.93
N LEU A 298 13.91 0.92 1.14
CA LEU A 298 14.64 2.06 0.57
C LEU A 298 16.11 2.07 1.02
N VAL A 299 16.36 1.86 2.29
CA VAL A 299 17.72 1.79 2.84
C VAL A 299 18.47 0.62 2.23
N ASN A 300 17.88 -0.57 2.21
CA ASN A 300 18.54 -1.76 1.71
C ASN A 300 18.89 -1.69 0.23
N LYS A 301 17.98 -1.16 -0.62
CA LYS A 301 18.13 -1.18 -2.08
C LYS A 301 18.75 0.10 -2.65
N HIS A 302 18.51 1.26 -2.02
CA HIS A 302 18.83 2.56 -2.64
C HIS A 302 19.79 3.45 -1.82
N ILE A 303 19.87 3.24 -0.50
CA ILE A 303 20.70 4.08 0.39
C ILE A 303 21.41 3.20 1.43
N PRO A 304 22.26 2.23 1.03
CA PRO A 304 22.90 1.33 1.98
C PRO A 304 23.76 2.04 3.03
N ALA A 305 24.30 3.22 2.70
CA ALA A 305 25.06 4.07 3.63
C ALA A 305 24.22 4.59 4.82
N MET A 306 22.89 4.48 4.76
CA MET A 306 22.00 4.86 5.88
C MET A 306 21.91 3.76 6.95
N LYS A 307 22.25 2.51 6.64
CA LYS A 307 22.07 1.36 7.57
C LYS A 307 22.60 1.61 8.98
N PRO A 308 23.79 2.21 9.20
CA PRO A 308 24.30 2.45 10.55
C PRO A 308 23.43 3.40 11.39
N TYR A 309 22.65 4.23 10.74
CA TYR A 309 21.80 5.25 11.38
C TYR A 309 20.36 4.77 11.63
N VAL A 310 19.96 3.63 11.07
CA VAL A 310 18.62 3.06 11.29
C VAL A 310 18.59 2.38 12.66
N SER A 311 17.50 2.56 13.41
CA SER A 311 17.27 1.82 14.64
C SER A 311 17.26 0.31 14.38
N GLY A 312 17.89 -0.44 15.28
CA GLY A 312 17.90 -1.90 15.25
C GLY A 312 16.66 -2.54 15.86
N THR A 313 15.77 -1.74 16.46
CA THR A 313 14.60 -2.25 17.16
C THR A 313 13.56 -2.85 16.20
N GLY A 314 12.81 -3.86 16.67
CA GLY A 314 11.71 -4.45 15.95
C GLY A 314 10.54 -3.46 15.77
N SER A 315 9.77 -3.64 14.71
CA SER A 315 8.56 -2.84 14.50
C SER A 315 7.46 -3.24 15.51
N PRO A 316 6.40 -2.41 15.68
CA PRO A 316 5.23 -2.80 16.48
C PRO A 316 4.60 -4.13 16.06
N MET A 317 4.61 -4.47 14.76
CA MET A 317 4.14 -5.76 14.27
C MET A 317 5.00 -6.91 14.78
N TYR A 318 6.32 -6.73 14.77
CA TYR A 318 7.30 -7.70 15.26
C TYR A 318 7.05 -8.10 16.72
N TYR A 319 6.86 -7.12 17.61
CA TYR A 319 6.61 -7.39 19.03
C TYR A 319 5.19 -7.93 19.26
N ALA A 320 4.17 -7.36 18.60
CA ALA A 320 2.80 -7.85 18.74
C ALA A 320 2.63 -9.32 18.29
N ALA A 321 3.36 -9.74 17.26
CA ALA A 321 3.37 -11.14 16.82
C ALA A 321 3.97 -12.07 17.88
N ARG A 322 5.00 -11.62 18.59
CA ARG A 322 5.60 -12.40 19.70
C ARG A 322 4.68 -12.48 20.90
N ILE A 323 4.02 -11.40 21.26
CA ILE A 323 2.94 -11.40 22.28
C ILE A 323 1.85 -12.41 21.89
N ALA A 324 1.45 -12.44 20.60
CA ALA A 324 0.46 -13.39 20.12
C ALA A 324 0.95 -14.85 20.21
N LYS A 325 2.19 -15.13 19.82
CA LYS A 325 2.80 -16.47 19.89
C LYS A 325 3.07 -16.93 21.33
N GLU A 326 3.39 -16.01 22.24
CA GLU A 326 3.53 -16.35 23.67
C GLU A 326 2.20 -16.79 24.26
N LYS A 327 1.11 -16.08 23.94
CA LYS A 327 -0.24 -16.39 24.42
C LYS A 327 -0.84 -17.61 23.72
N TYR A 328 -0.52 -17.81 22.42
CA TYR A 328 -1.05 -18.85 21.56
C TYR A 328 0.08 -19.45 20.70
N PRO A 329 0.92 -20.36 21.24
CA PRO A 329 2.12 -20.85 20.56
C PRO A 329 1.87 -21.47 19.19
N ASP A 330 0.77 -22.21 19.04
CA ASP A 330 0.44 -22.94 17.79
C ASP A 330 -0.46 -22.13 16.84
N ALA A 331 -0.92 -20.93 17.25
CA ALA A 331 -1.84 -20.13 16.45
C ALA A 331 -1.16 -19.55 15.21
N LYS A 332 -1.92 -19.42 14.14
CA LYS A 332 -1.55 -18.61 12.98
C LYS A 332 -1.77 -17.13 13.30
N VAL A 333 -0.75 -16.31 13.08
CA VAL A 333 -0.80 -14.87 13.35
C VAL A 333 -1.03 -14.12 12.06
N VAL A 334 -2.09 -13.31 12.04
CA VAL A 334 -2.50 -12.48 10.91
C VAL A 334 -2.38 -11.01 11.28
N PHE A 335 -1.47 -10.29 10.64
CA PHE A 335 -1.45 -8.83 10.77
C PHE A 335 -2.53 -8.20 9.90
N ILE A 336 -3.32 -7.30 10.48
CA ILE A 336 -4.36 -6.53 9.78
C ILE A 336 -4.00 -5.05 9.81
N GLY A 337 -3.77 -4.44 8.63
CA GLY A 337 -3.33 -3.04 8.56
C GLY A 337 -3.40 -2.43 7.17
N PRO A 338 -3.02 -1.15 6.99
CA PRO A 338 -3.20 -0.43 5.73
C PRO A 338 -2.01 -0.55 4.77
N CYS A 339 -1.04 -1.42 5.03
CA CYS A 339 0.29 -1.35 4.42
C CYS A 339 0.65 -2.58 3.61
N VAL A 340 0.93 -2.40 2.32
CA VAL A 340 1.41 -3.47 1.41
C VAL A 340 2.81 -3.95 1.81
N ALA A 341 3.72 -3.04 2.18
CA ALA A 341 5.10 -3.38 2.53
C ALA A 341 5.22 -4.27 3.78
N LYS A 342 4.19 -4.35 4.63
CA LYS A 342 4.14 -5.29 5.76
C LYS A 342 4.17 -6.76 5.30
N ARG A 343 3.73 -7.06 4.07
CA ARG A 343 3.91 -8.40 3.47
C ARG A 343 5.40 -8.75 3.32
N LYS A 344 6.24 -7.76 2.94
CA LYS A 344 7.70 -7.97 2.83
C LYS A 344 8.38 -8.13 4.18
N GLU A 345 7.90 -7.43 5.17
CA GLU A 345 8.38 -7.58 6.55
C GLU A 345 8.01 -8.97 7.10
N ALA A 346 6.77 -9.42 6.91
CA ALA A 346 6.30 -10.74 7.34
C ALA A 346 7.07 -11.90 6.68
N GLN A 347 7.51 -11.74 5.43
CA GLN A 347 8.36 -12.76 4.77
C GLN A 347 9.72 -12.98 5.48
N ARG A 348 10.13 -12.04 6.32
CA ARG A 348 11.38 -12.10 7.10
C ARG A 348 11.15 -12.45 8.56
N ASP A 349 9.91 -12.57 9.00
CA ASP A 349 9.53 -12.81 10.39
C ASP A 349 8.64 -14.05 10.50
N GLU A 350 9.17 -15.11 11.05
CA GLU A 350 8.46 -16.40 11.22
C GLU A 350 7.27 -16.32 12.20
N ALA A 351 7.18 -15.28 13.02
CA ALA A 351 6.07 -15.09 13.95
C ALA A 351 4.79 -14.56 13.28
N VAL A 352 4.88 -14.01 12.06
CA VAL A 352 3.73 -13.51 11.29
C VAL A 352 3.45 -14.44 10.12
N ASP A 353 2.34 -15.15 10.16
CA ASP A 353 1.99 -16.13 9.12
C ASP A 353 1.34 -15.45 7.89
N PHE A 354 0.47 -14.46 8.10
CA PHE A 354 -0.31 -13.83 7.02
C PHE A 354 -0.49 -12.33 7.23
N ILE A 355 -0.72 -11.62 6.14
CA ILE A 355 -1.08 -10.20 6.12
C ILE A 355 -2.43 -10.02 5.44
N MET A 356 -3.32 -9.26 6.07
CA MET A 356 -4.59 -8.80 5.51
C MET A 356 -4.66 -7.28 5.56
N THR A 357 -5.12 -6.65 4.49
CA THR A 357 -5.29 -5.19 4.48
C THR A 357 -6.66 -4.78 5.00
N PHE A 358 -6.83 -3.50 5.41
CA PHE A 358 -8.14 -2.99 5.83
C PHE A 358 -9.17 -3.04 4.70
N GLU A 359 -8.75 -2.83 3.46
CA GLU A 359 -9.62 -2.97 2.29
C GLU A 359 -10.07 -4.42 2.11
N GLU A 360 -9.16 -5.39 2.29
CA GLU A 360 -9.47 -6.82 2.28
C GLU A 360 -10.40 -7.19 3.43
N MET A 361 -10.12 -6.73 4.65
CA MET A 361 -10.96 -6.99 5.84
C MET A 361 -12.40 -6.48 5.62
N ALA A 362 -12.56 -5.25 5.12
CA ALA A 362 -13.88 -4.71 4.79
C ALA A 362 -14.62 -5.56 3.75
N SER A 363 -13.89 -6.09 2.77
CA SER A 363 -14.44 -6.99 1.74
C SER A 363 -14.87 -8.33 2.32
N VAL A 364 -14.12 -8.87 3.27
CA VAL A 364 -14.45 -10.09 4.01
C VAL A 364 -15.73 -9.89 4.81
N PHE A 365 -15.86 -8.81 5.59
CA PHE A 365 -17.08 -8.51 6.32
C PHE A 365 -18.30 -8.44 5.38
N ALA A 366 -18.16 -7.70 4.27
CA ALA A 366 -19.25 -7.57 3.30
C ALA A 366 -19.58 -8.88 2.57
N GLY A 367 -18.59 -9.74 2.31
CA GLY A 367 -18.77 -11.04 1.67
C GLY A 367 -19.39 -12.10 2.57
N LEU A 368 -19.13 -12.03 3.87
CA LEU A 368 -19.71 -12.88 4.92
C LEU A 368 -21.03 -12.33 5.48
N ASP A 369 -21.51 -11.20 4.96
CA ASP A 369 -22.70 -10.47 5.44
C ASP A 369 -22.63 -10.07 6.93
N ILE A 370 -21.44 -9.75 7.40
CA ILE A 370 -21.20 -9.29 8.78
C ILE A 370 -21.44 -7.78 8.84
N GLN A 371 -22.44 -7.39 9.62
CA GLN A 371 -22.77 -5.98 9.91
C GLN A 371 -22.03 -5.56 11.20
N MET A 372 -20.97 -4.77 11.07
CA MET A 372 -20.12 -4.38 12.21
C MET A 372 -20.89 -3.69 13.32
N GLU A 373 -21.87 -2.85 12.97
CA GLU A 373 -22.72 -2.11 13.92
C GLU A 373 -23.58 -3.03 14.78
N GLN A 374 -23.83 -4.25 14.33
CA GLN A 374 -24.60 -5.29 15.04
C GLN A 374 -23.71 -6.32 15.73
N ALA A 375 -22.39 -6.25 15.49
CA ALA A 375 -21.45 -7.17 16.12
C ALA A 375 -21.45 -6.98 17.65
N LYS A 376 -21.42 -8.11 18.38
CA LYS A 376 -21.25 -8.05 19.85
C LYS A 376 -19.89 -7.42 20.16
N PRO A 377 -19.85 -6.33 20.93
CA PRO A 377 -18.59 -5.69 21.28
C PRO A 377 -17.60 -6.67 21.92
N TYR A 378 -16.35 -6.63 21.47
CA TYR A 378 -15.27 -7.42 22.05
C TYR A 378 -14.24 -6.48 22.66
N SER A 379 -14.13 -6.52 24.01
CA SER A 379 -13.15 -5.74 24.74
C SER A 379 -11.94 -6.60 25.06
N MET A 380 -10.76 -6.04 24.85
CA MET A 380 -9.50 -6.71 25.17
C MET A 380 -9.19 -6.59 26.66
N SER A 381 -8.43 -7.56 27.17
CA SER A 381 -8.00 -7.60 28.56
C SER A 381 -6.86 -6.62 28.90
N PHE A 382 -6.22 -6.03 27.87
CA PHE A 382 -5.10 -5.11 28.03
C PHE A 382 -5.34 -3.84 27.21
N THR A 383 -5.08 -2.67 27.79
CA THR A 383 -5.21 -1.36 27.17
C THR A 383 -3.83 -0.77 26.93
N SER A 384 -3.54 -0.40 25.68
CA SER A 384 -2.29 0.26 25.32
C SER A 384 -2.38 1.76 25.59
N VAL A 385 -1.24 2.39 25.88
CA VAL A 385 -1.16 3.85 26.07
C VAL A 385 -1.54 4.62 24.80
N ARG A 386 -2.02 5.84 24.97
CA ARG A 386 -2.45 6.73 23.87
C ARG A 386 -1.36 6.94 22.83
N GLU A 387 -0.12 7.15 23.27
CA GLU A 387 1.04 7.39 22.42
C GLU A 387 1.36 6.19 21.51
N ALA A 388 1.17 4.96 22.00
CA ALA A 388 1.34 3.74 21.21
C ALA A 388 0.31 3.63 20.07
N HIS A 389 -0.93 4.04 20.31
CA HIS A 389 -1.94 4.18 19.25
C HIS A 389 -1.62 5.34 18.30
N GLY A 390 -0.89 6.35 18.76
CA GLY A 390 -0.41 7.50 17.99
C GLY A 390 0.53 7.12 16.84
N PHE A 391 1.16 5.94 16.87
CA PHE A 391 1.99 5.42 15.75
C PHE A 391 1.26 5.40 14.40
N ALA A 392 -0.06 5.42 14.41
CA ALA A 392 -0.86 5.48 13.20
C ALA A 392 -0.71 6.78 12.39
N GLN A 393 -0.29 7.85 13.03
CA GLN A 393 -0.14 9.18 12.42
C GLN A 393 1.32 9.58 12.27
N ALA A 394 1.56 10.51 11.39
CA ALA A 394 2.87 11.14 11.24
C ALA A 394 3.24 11.93 12.50
N SER A 395 4.49 11.87 12.91
CA SER A 395 5.02 12.33 14.19
C SER A 395 4.61 11.49 15.41
N GLY A 396 3.90 10.39 15.20
CA GLY A 396 3.41 9.53 16.29
C GLY A 396 4.52 8.76 16.98
N VAL A 397 5.50 8.24 16.22
CA VAL A 397 6.64 7.52 16.79
C VAL A 397 7.51 8.45 17.62
N MET A 398 7.89 9.59 17.04
CA MET A 398 8.71 10.56 17.78
C MET A 398 7.98 11.16 18.99
N GLY A 399 6.64 11.31 18.90
CA GLY A 399 5.82 11.75 20.01
C GLY A 399 5.82 10.74 21.16
N ALA A 400 5.68 9.45 20.84
CA ALA A 400 5.70 8.38 21.81
C ALA A 400 7.08 8.21 22.47
N VAL A 401 8.17 8.24 21.68
CA VAL A 401 9.54 8.19 22.21
C VAL A 401 9.82 9.37 23.14
N LYS A 402 9.39 10.59 22.78
CA LYS A 402 9.52 11.77 23.65
C LYS A 402 8.71 11.64 24.94
N ALA A 403 7.48 11.16 24.86
CA ALA A 403 6.65 10.95 26.06
C ALA A 403 7.30 9.92 27.01
N TYR A 404 7.89 8.86 26.49
CA TYR A 404 8.62 7.85 27.25
C TYR A 404 9.88 8.42 27.94
N LEU A 405 10.67 9.24 27.22
CA LEU A 405 11.92 9.84 27.72
C LEU A 405 11.69 10.97 28.73
N LYS A 406 10.49 11.54 28.82
CA LYS A 406 10.12 12.61 29.77
C LYS A 406 11.11 13.80 29.71
N GLU A 407 11.80 14.11 30.82
CA GLU A 407 12.72 15.25 30.92
C GLU A 407 13.91 15.15 29.94
N GLU A 408 14.34 13.95 29.57
CA GLU A 408 15.44 13.77 28.60
C GLU A 408 15.02 14.15 27.17
N ALA A 409 13.73 14.14 26.88
CA ALA A 409 13.18 14.49 25.57
C ALA A 409 13.51 15.94 25.15
N ASP A 410 13.66 16.86 26.11
CA ASP A 410 13.96 18.28 25.85
C ASP A 410 15.37 18.47 25.24
N LYS A 411 16.25 17.50 25.43
CA LYS A 411 17.60 17.51 24.87
C LYS A 411 17.64 16.98 23.43
N ILE A 412 16.54 16.37 22.95
CA ILE A 412 16.48 15.67 21.66
C ILE A 412 15.67 16.49 20.66
N ASN A 413 16.33 16.98 19.62
CA ASN A 413 15.65 17.53 18.47
C ASN A 413 15.17 16.39 17.56
N ALA A 414 13.84 16.16 17.53
CA ALA A 414 13.23 15.16 16.68
C ALA A 414 12.63 15.82 15.41
N VAL A 415 12.86 15.18 14.26
CA VAL A 415 12.45 15.69 12.95
C VAL A 415 11.73 14.59 12.19
N GLN A 416 10.72 14.96 11.42
CA GLN A 416 9.94 14.05 10.61
C GLN A 416 10.32 14.11 9.13
N VAL A 417 10.45 12.94 8.51
CA VAL A 417 10.47 12.73 7.06
C VAL A 417 9.26 11.85 6.71
N ALA A 418 8.14 12.50 6.39
CA ALA A 418 6.94 11.83 5.88
C ALA A 418 6.88 11.93 4.35
N ASN A 419 6.13 11.00 3.73
CA ASN A 419 5.97 10.95 2.28
C ASN A 419 7.29 10.74 1.53
N LEU A 420 7.78 9.51 1.46
CA LEU A 420 8.99 9.19 0.69
C LEU A 420 8.79 9.53 -0.79
N ASP A 421 9.00 10.79 -1.13
CA ASP A 421 9.09 11.33 -2.48
C ASP A 421 10.55 11.50 -2.92
N LYS A 422 10.77 12.00 -4.12
CA LYS A 422 12.13 12.24 -4.66
C LYS A 422 12.94 13.21 -3.80
N LYS A 423 12.30 14.21 -3.18
CA LYS A 423 12.94 15.22 -2.32
C LYS A 423 13.35 14.62 -0.98
N ALA A 424 12.43 13.89 -0.33
CA ALA A 424 12.70 13.19 0.92
C ALA A 424 13.84 12.16 0.77
N ILE A 425 13.81 11.37 -0.31
CA ILE A 425 14.88 10.41 -0.63
C ILE A 425 16.22 11.13 -0.85
N GLY A 426 16.20 12.28 -1.53
CA GLY A 426 17.39 13.13 -1.71
C GLY A 426 17.97 13.62 -0.40
N SER A 427 17.13 14.06 0.53
CA SER A 427 17.54 14.48 1.88
C SER A 427 18.16 13.32 2.67
N LEU A 428 17.49 12.14 2.68
CA LEU A 428 18.03 10.95 3.35
C LEU A 428 19.40 10.52 2.80
N ARG A 429 19.60 10.58 1.48
CA ARG A 429 20.91 10.34 0.85
C ARG A 429 21.97 11.33 1.33
N ALA A 430 21.60 12.61 1.45
CA ALA A 430 22.51 13.64 1.96
C ALA A 430 22.89 13.39 3.43
N TYR A 431 21.92 13.01 4.28
CA TYR A 431 22.19 12.67 5.68
C TYR A 431 23.14 11.48 5.80
N ALA A 432 22.87 10.40 5.05
CA ALA A 432 23.73 9.23 5.02
C ALA A 432 25.17 9.55 4.58
N LYS A 433 25.32 10.40 3.54
CA LYS A 433 26.63 10.78 2.99
C LYS A 433 27.43 11.67 3.93
N THR A 434 26.77 12.60 4.62
CA THR A 434 27.43 13.61 5.45
C THR A 434 27.57 13.18 6.92
N GLY A 435 26.83 12.16 7.35
CA GLY A 435 26.72 11.80 8.77
C GLY A 435 26.03 12.89 9.61
N LYS A 436 25.30 13.82 8.98
CA LYS A 436 24.61 14.94 9.64
C LYS A 436 23.17 15.03 9.18
N ALA A 437 22.26 15.23 10.12
CA ALA A 437 20.85 15.45 9.90
C ALA A 437 20.36 16.69 10.68
N PRO A 438 19.15 17.21 10.39
CA PRO A 438 18.63 18.41 11.07
C PRO A 438 18.21 18.16 12.53
N GLY A 439 18.16 16.92 12.98
CA GLY A 439 17.89 16.53 14.35
C GLY A 439 18.59 15.23 14.72
N GLN A 440 18.55 14.86 16.00
CA GLN A 440 19.15 13.63 16.52
C GLN A 440 18.24 12.42 16.31
N PHE A 441 16.92 12.60 16.30
CA PHE A 441 15.95 11.55 16.06
C PHE A 441 15.09 11.86 14.84
N ILE A 442 15.10 10.99 13.84
CA ILE A 442 14.41 11.21 12.56
C ILE A 442 13.34 10.14 12.37
N GLU A 443 12.09 10.52 12.53
CA GLU A 443 10.97 9.64 12.14
C GLU A 443 10.84 9.60 10.63
N VAL A 444 10.89 8.40 10.03
CA VAL A 444 10.76 8.22 8.59
C VAL A 444 9.55 7.36 8.25
N MET A 445 8.60 7.93 7.51
CA MET A 445 7.40 7.25 7.03
C MET A 445 7.21 7.42 5.52
N ALA A 446 6.80 6.33 4.84
CA ALA A 446 6.56 6.34 3.40
C ALA A 446 5.25 7.05 3.01
N CYS A 447 4.26 7.05 3.89
CA CYS A 447 2.92 7.60 3.65
C CYS A 447 2.79 9.01 4.21
N GLU A 448 2.22 9.93 3.42
CA GLU A 448 1.95 11.30 3.86
C GLU A 448 0.87 11.32 4.94
N GLY A 449 1.26 11.76 6.14
CA GLY A 449 0.37 11.79 7.30
C GLY A 449 0.36 10.50 8.14
N GLY A 450 1.25 9.55 7.84
CA GLY A 450 1.41 8.31 8.62
C GLY A 450 0.64 7.12 8.08
N CYS A 451 0.62 6.03 8.85
CA CYS A 451 -0.02 4.77 8.43
C CYS A 451 -1.54 4.89 8.23
N ILE A 452 -2.19 5.87 8.86
CA ILE A 452 -3.64 6.16 8.68
C ILE A 452 -4.00 6.43 7.21
N THR A 453 -3.04 6.87 6.40
CA THR A 453 -3.18 7.15 4.96
C THR A 453 -2.50 6.08 4.10
N GLY A 454 -2.27 4.91 4.65
CA GLY A 454 -1.62 3.80 3.93
C GLY A 454 -2.37 3.42 2.65
N PRO A 455 -1.70 2.77 1.69
CA PRO A 455 -2.24 2.53 0.35
C PRO A 455 -3.51 1.66 0.33
N CYS A 456 -3.71 0.84 1.36
CA CYS A 456 -4.87 -0.05 1.52
C CYS A 456 -5.74 0.34 2.73
N ALA A 457 -5.76 1.63 3.09
CA ALA A 457 -6.70 2.20 4.03
C ALA A 457 -8.13 2.16 3.44
N HIS A 458 -9.12 1.91 4.30
CA HIS A 458 -10.52 1.79 3.88
C HIS A 458 -11.24 3.13 3.84
N ASN A 459 -10.96 4.01 4.81
CA ASN A 459 -11.62 5.32 4.92
C ASN A 459 -10.91 6.38 4.06
N GLU A 460 -11.64 7.46 3.74
CA GLU A 460 -11.05 8.64 3.11
C GLU A 460 -10.05 9.32 4.06
N ILE A 461 -8.95 9.82 3.51
CA ILE A 461 -7.80 10.37 4.26
C ILE A 461 -8.22 11.40 5.31
N ALA A 462 -9.02 12.40 4.93
CA ALA A 462 -9.43 13.48 5.83
C ALA A 462 -10.37 12.98 6.95
N ALA A 463 -11.29 12.07 6.61
CA ALA A 463 -12.21 11.47 7.57
C ALA A 463 -11.47 10.55 8.54
N GLY A 464 -10.56 9.71 8.02
CA GLY A 464 -9.75 8.80 8.84
C GLY A 464 -8.86 9.52 9.84
N LYS A 465 -8.16 10.58 9.40
CA LYS A 465 -7.33 11.42 10.30
C LYS A 465 -8.16 12.06 11.42
N ARG A 466 -9.32 12.63 11.08
CA ARG A 466 -10.20 13.25 12.08
C ARG A 466 -10.72 12.24 13.09
N GLN A 467 -11.18 11.09 12.61
CA GLN A 467 -11.67 10.02 13.49
C GLN A 467 -10.56 9.50 14.41
N LEU A 468 -9.36 9.23 13.88
CA LEU A 468 -8.20 8.83 14.68
C LEU A 468 -7.91 9.85 15.78
N THR A 469 -7.88 11.14 15.46
CA THR A 469 -7.65 12.20 16.47
C THR A 469 -8.72 12.17 17.57
N GLN A 470 -9.99 11.98 17.22
CA GLN A 470 -11.08 11.86 18.18
C GLN A 470 -10.95 10.62 19.06
N GLU A 471 -10.56 9.48 18.49
CA GLU A 471 -10.36 8.24 19.25
C GLU A 471 -9.14 8.33 20.19
N LEU A 472 -8.05 8.97 19.77
CA LEU A 472 -6.89 9.21 20.61
C LEU A 472 -7.22 10.14 21.80
N ALA A 473 -8.07 11.15 21.57
CA ALA A 473 -8.48 12.08 22.64
C ALA A 473 -9.32 11.42 23.74
N LYS A 474 -9.96 10.28 23.48
CA LYS A 474 -10.74 9.51 24.47
C LYS A 474 -9.87 8.61 25.37
N ARG A 475 -8.59 8.42 25.02
CA ARG A 475 -7.68 7.54 25.74
C ARG A 475 -6.95 8.30 26.82
N GLU A 476 -7.09 7.86 28.06
CA GLU A 476 -6.55 8.52 29.26
C GLU A 476 -5.14 8.00 29.60
N GLU A 477 -4.85 6.72 29.32
CA GLU A 477 -3.55 6.11 29.64
C GLU A 477 -2.43 6.68 28.77
N THR A 478 -1.36 7.16 29.39
CA THR A 478 -0.16 7.75 28.78
C THR A 478 1.11 7.19 29.42
N TYR A 479 2.31 7.40 28.81
CA TYR A 479 3.59 7.02 29.41
C TYR A 479 3.89 7.76 30.71
#